data_6dae703bd62be9914458b0d7d52c3c41
#
_entry.id   6dae703bd62be9914458b0d7d52c3c41
#
_cell.length_a   1.000
_cell.length_b   1.000
_cell.length_c   1.000
_cell.angle_alpha   90.00
_cell.angle_beta   90.00
_cell.angle_gamma   90.00
#
_symmetry.space_group_name_H-M   'P 1'
#
loop_
_entity.id
_entity.type
_entity.pdbx_description
1 polymer ?
#
loop_
_entity_poly.entity_id
_entity_poly.type
_entity_poly.pdbx_seq_one_letter_code
_entity_poly.pdbx_strand_id
1 'polypeptide(L)'
;MKKRTLYIPLLTTIIVSLMLTACHQAEDEIFTTADIVLNDGDTLQIERVQATALFTDLNSRRTTSMTEFEGNSLRAQLLRSAYSISVEGLLRYRDKQGTVHTRQMRAFTDYADFSAKGYNMTTLDIIFMEQ
;
A
#
# COMPACT_ATOMS: atom_id res chain seq x y z
N MET A 1 -32.62 5.85 -46.58
CA MET A 1 -33.02 5.33 -45.26
C MET A 1 -32.03 4.32 -44.70
N LYS A 2 -31.36 3.51 -45.52
CA LYS A 2 -30.39 2.52 -45.02
C LYS A 2 -29.12 3.14 -44.44
N LYS A 3 -28.76 4.40 -44.77
CA LYS A 3 -27.58 5.10 -44.26
C LYS A 3 -27.75 5.60 -42.82
N ARG A 4 -28.96 5.87 -42.35
CA ARG A 4 -29.23 6.33 -40.99
C ARG A 4 -29.08 5.23 -39.94
N THR A 5 -29.36 3.97 -40.33
CA THR A 5 -29.26 2.81 -39.43
C THR A 5 -27.83 2.39 -39.16
N LEU A 6 -26.86 2.76 -40.03
CA LEU A 6 -25.43 2.44 -39.89
C LEU A 6 -24.67 3.40 -38.95
N TYR A 7 -25.15 4.64 -38.81
CA TYR A 7 -24.48 5.65 -37.99
C TYR A 7 -24.80 5.53 -36.49
N ILE A 8 -26.02 5.04 -36.15
CA ILE A 8 -26.46 4.92 -34.75
C ILE A 8 -25.63 3.91 -33.96
N PRO A 9 -25.33 2.66 -34.42
CA PRO A 9 -24.51 1.72 -33.68
C PRO A 9 -23.05 2.18 -33.55
N LEU A 10 -22.51 2.90 -34.51
CA LEU A 10 -21.14 3.43 -34.44
C LEU A 10 -21.03 4.51 -33.37
N LEU A 11 -22.00 5.41 -33.27
CA LEU A 11 -22.05 6.46 -32.26
C LEU A 11 -22.17 5.89 -30.86
N THR A 12 -22.99 4.86 -30.67
CA THR A 12 -23.16 4.16 -29.40
C THR A 12 -21.85 3.51 -28.94
N THR A 13 -21.12 2.88 -29.84
CA THR A 13 -19.83 2.25 -29.55
C THR A 13 -18.78 3.27 -29.08
N ILE A 14 -18.74 4.44 -29.69
CA ILE A 14 -17.81 5.53 -29.32
C ILE A 14 -18.13 6.05 -27.90
N ILE A 15 -19.40 6.22 -27.56
CA ILE A 15 -19.84 6.71 -26.24
C ILE A 15 -19.44 5.70 -25.14
N VAL A 16 -19.63 4.41 -25.37
CA VAL A 16 -19.26 3.35 -24.42
C VAL A 16 -17.75 3.35 -24.19
N SER A 17 -16.93 3.51 -25.24
CA SER A 17 -15.47 3.57 -25.13
C SER A 17 -15.02 4.77 -24.31
N LEU A 18 -15.64 5.93 -24.46
CA LEU A 18 -15.33 7.13 -23.69
C LEU A 18 -15.69 6.96 -22.20
N MET A 19 -16.80 6.30 -21.88
CA MET A 19 -17.19 6.01 -20.50
C MET A 19 -16.21 5.09 -19.80
N LEU A 20 -15.71 4.04 -20.47
CA LEU A 20 -14.71 3.12 -19.92
C LEU A 20 -13.40 3.84 -19.60
N THR A 21 -12.97 4.76 -20.47
CA THR A 21 -11.75 5.56 -20.23
C THR A 21 -11.95 6.49 -19.04
N ALA A 22 -13.11 7.11 -18.88
CA ALA A 22 -13.41 7.98 -17.73
C ALA A 22 -13.42 7.19 -16.41
N CYS A 23 -13.91 5.95 -16.38
CA CYS A 23 -13.88 5.09 -15.19
C CYS A 23 -12.45 4.78 -14.75
N HIS A 24 -11.52 4.48 -15.68
CA HIS A 24 -10.11 4.25 -15.37
C HIS A 24 -9.44 5.48 -14.78
N GLN A 25 -9.72 6.66 -15.32
CA GLN A 25 -9.19 7.92 -14.78
C GLN A 25 -9.69 8.19 -13.36
N ALA A 26 -10.96 7.88 -13.08
CA ALA A 26 -11.54 8.05 -11.75
C ALA A 26 -10.87 7.13 -10.71
N GLU A 27 -10.54 5.89 -11.08
CA GLU A 27 -9.82 4.97 -10.20
C GLU A 27 -8.42 5.51 -9.84
N ASP A 28 -7.66 6.00 -10.82
CA ASP A 28 -6.32 6.55 -10.61
C ASP A 28 -6.34 7.82 -9.76
N GLU A 29 -7.45 8.56 -9.77
CA GLU A 29 -7.61 9.76 -8.93
C GLU A 29 -7.93 9.42 -7.48
N ILE A 30 -8.57 8.28 -7.22
CA ILE A 30 -9.04 7.88 -5.89
C ILE A 30 -8.02 7.02 -5.16
N PHE A 31 -7.34 6.11 -5.87
CA PHE A 31 -6.41 5.15 -5.29
C PHE A 31 -4.96 5.55 -5.53
N THR A 32 -4.11 5.10 -4.63
CA THR A 32 -2.66 5.22 -4.76
C THR A 32 -1.99 3.89 -4.43
N THR A 33 -0.80 3.67 -4.99
CA THR A 33 0.08 2.60 -4.56
C THR A 33 0.98 3.13 -3.46
N ALA A 34 0.94 2.50 -2.30
CA ALA A 34 1.72 2.91 -1.13
C ALA A 34 2.72 1.82 -0.76
N ASP A 35 3.98 2.20 -0.59
CA ASP A 35 5.03 1.32 -0.09
C ASP A 35 5.36 1.70 1.36
N ILE A 36 5.29 0.72 2.23
CA ILE A 36 5.69 0.84 3.63
C ILE A 36 7.01 0.09 3.78
N VAL A 37 8.06 0.79 4.17
CA VAL A 37 9.40 0.23 4.32
C VAL A 37 9.77 0.23 5.79
N LEU A 38 10.19 -0.94 6.30
CA LEU A 38 10.66 -1.07 7.68
C LEU A 38 12.15 -0.78 7.72
N ASN A 39 12.53 0.15 8.59
CA ASN A 39 13.90 0.60 8.75
C ASN A 39 14.50 0.04 10.04
N ASP A 40 15.64 -0.63 9.92
CA ASP A 40 16.38 -1.22 11.03
C ASP A 40 17.64 -0.43 11.40
N GLY A 41 17.86 0.73 10.78
CA GLY A 41 19.06 1.54 10.96
C GLY A 41 20.28 1.01 10.20
N ASP A 42 20.08 0.18 9.19
CA ASP A 42 21.11 -0.45 8.34
C ASP A 42 22.08 -1.36 9.11
N THR A 43 21.70 -1.79 10.31
CA THR A 43 22.56 -2.64 11.16
C THR A 43 22.22 -4.13 11.06
N LEU A 44 21.03 -4.46 10.52
CA LEU A 44 20.53 -5.82 10.47
C LEU A 44 20.25 -6.23 9.03
N GLN A 45 20.42 -7.51 8.74
CA GLN A 45 20.00 -8.08 7.47
C GLN A 45 18.64 -8.74 7.68
N ILE A 46 17.59 -8.11 7.21
CA ILE A 46 16.22 -8.62 7.33
C ILE A 46 16.03 -9.78 6.36
N GLU A 47 15.68 -10.94 6.88
CA GLU A 47 15.41 -12.13 6.08
C GLU A 47 13.92 -12.31 5.82
N ARG A 48 13.07 -12.07 6.83
CA ARG A 48 11.65 -12.30 6.72
C ARG A 48 10.87 -11.46 7.73
N VAL A 49 9.75 -10.91 7.29
CA VAL A 49 8.79 -10.22 8.15
C VAL A 49 7.48 -11.00 8.12
N GLN A 50 7.06 -11.46 9.29
CA GLN A 50 5.73 -12.09 9.50
C GLN A 50 4.92 -11.19 10.41
N ALA A 51 4.32 -10.18 9.84
CA ALA A 51 3.64 -9.14 10.59
C ALA A 51 2.36 -8.73 9.91
N THR A 52 1.49 -8.09 10.68
CA THR A 52 0.26 -7.49 10.20
C THR A 52 0.42 -5.98 10.22
N ALA A 53 0.20 -5.35 9.07
CA ALA A 53 0.14 -3.91 8.95
C ALA A 53 -1.33 -3.47 8.99
N LEU A 54 -1.67 -2.60 9.92
CA LEU A 54 -3.01 -2.03 10.06
C LEU A 54 -2.98 -0.58 9.62
N PHE A 55 -3.75 -0.27 8.60
CA PHE A 55 -3.90 1.09 8.06
C PHE A 55 -5.24 1.65 8.53
N THR A 56 -5.22 2.79 9.19
CA THR A 56 -6.43 3.50 9.59
C THR A 56 -6.52 4.81 8.82
N ASP A 57 -7.54 4.93 7.98
CA ASP A 57 -7.82 6.17 7.26
C ASP A 57 -8.27 7.23 8.27
N LEU A 58 -7.53 8.34 8.37
CA LEU A 58 -7.80 9.38 9.36
C LEU A 58 -9.05 10.18 9.05
N ASN A 59 -9.51 10.17 7.80
CA ASN A 59 -10.73 10.86 7.40
C ASN A 59 -11.99 10.03 7.63
N SER A 60 -11.99 8.77 7.16
CA SER A 60 -13.17 7.90 7.23
C SER A 60 -13.19 7.01 8.46
N ARG A 61 -12.04 6.87 9.15
CA ARG A 61 -11.83 5.95 10.28
C ARG A 61 -11.90 4.47 9.89
N ARG A 62 -11.90 4.16 8.61
CA ARG A 62 -11.88 2.78 8.13
C ARG A 62 -10.50 2.18 8.30
N THR A 63 -10.45 0.88 8.60
CA THR A 63 -9.21 0.14 8.78
C THR A 63 -9.06 -0.90 7.69
N THR A 64 -7.82 -1.11 7.27
CA THR A 64 -7.43 -2.16 6.32
C THR A 64 -6.20 -2.85 6.88
N SER A 65 -6.19 -4.19 6.89
CA SER A 65 -5.02 -4.94 7.36
C SER A 65 -4.42 -5.75 6.23
N MET A 66 -3.08 -5.82 6.21
CA MET A 66 -2.31 -6.54 5.20
C MET A 66 -1.13 -7.26 5.84
N THR A 67 -0.77 -8.42 5.28
CA THR A 67 0.28 -9.27 5.85
C THR A 67 1.37 -9.63 4.84
N GLU A 68 1.24 -9.21 3.59
CA GLU A 68 2.11 -9.67 2.50
C GLU A 68 3.38 -8.83 2.38
N PHE A 69 4.29 -8.99 3.33
CA PHE A 69 5.60 -8.37 3.27
C PHE A 69 6.52 -9.12 2.31
N GLU A 70 7.27 -8.38 1.50
CA GLU A 70 8.36 -8.87 0.69
C GLU A 70 9.66 -8.24 1.22
N GLY A 71 10.53 -9.06 1.81
CA GLY A 71 11.68 -8.54 2.53
C GLY A 71 11.23 -7.62 3.65
N ASN A 72 11.69 -6.37 3.62
CA ASN A 72 11.35 -5.36 4.62
C ASN A 72 10.27 -4.38 4.17
N SER A 73 9.57 -4.66 3.08
CA SER A 73 8.58 -3.72 2.54
C SER A 73 7.23 -4.40 2.28
N LEU A 74 6.19 -3.58 2.29
CA LEU A 74 4.83 -3.99 1.96
C LEU A 74 4.28 -3.00 0.96
N ARG A 75 3.72 -3.50 -0.14
CA ARG A 75 3.04 -2.67 -1.12
C ARG A 75 1.55 -2.83 -0.99
N ALA A 76 0.84 -1.72 -0.86
CA ALA A 76 -0.60 -1.69 -0.69
C ALA A 76 -1.24 -0.76 -1.70
N GLN A 77 -2.44 -1.12 -2.17
CA GLN A 77 -3.27 -0.21 -2.93
C GLN A 77 -4.34 0.35 -2.00
N LEU A 78 -4.32 1.65 -1.78
CA LEU A 78 -5.15 2.34 -0.80
C LEU A 78 -5.84 3.53 -1.44
N LEU A 79 -6.93 3.97 -0.80
CA LEU A 79 -7.53 5.28 -1.13
C LEU A 79 -6.55 6.39 -0.79
N ARG A 80 -6.49 7.42 -1.63
CA ARG A 80 -5.66 8.59 -1.38
C ARG A 80 -6.20 9.32 -0.15
N SER A 81 -5.43 9.32 0.92
CA SER A 81 -5.81 9.89 2.21
C SER A 81 -4.60 9.97 3.13
N ALA A 82 -4.81 10.46 4.33
CA ALA A 82 -3.84 10.36 5.42
C ALA A 82 -4.17 9.14 6.29
N TYR A 83 -3.14 8.45 6.76
CA TYR A 83 -3.28 7.20 7.51
C TYR A 83 -2.45 7.22 8.78
N SER A 84 -2.95 6.54 9.82
CA SER A 84 -2.09 6.00 10.84
C SER A 84 -1.79 4.54 10.49
N ILE A 85 -0.56 4.10 10.76
CA ILE A 85 -0.10 2.77 10.37
C ILE A 85 0.53 2.11 11.59
N SER A 86 0.13 0.87 11.87
CA SER A 86 0.70 0.05 12.93
C SER A 86 1.09 -1.30 12.36
N VAL A 87 2.33 -1.70 12.58
CA VAL A 87 2.86 -2.99 12.15
C VAL A 87 3.30 -3.75 13.38
N GLU A 88 2.81 -4.96 13.56
CA GLU A 88 3.18 -5.81 14.68
C GLU A 88 3.36 -7.25 14.21
N GLY A 89 4.38 -7.92 14.70
CA GLY A 89 4.62 -9.32 14.38
C GLY A 89 6.03 -9.77 14.69
N LEU A 90 6.53 -10.69 13.87
CA LEU A 90 7.83 -11.31 14.05
C LEU A 90 8.78 -10.86 12.94
N LEU A 91 9.99 -10.55 13.32
CA LEU A 91 11.08 -10.22 12.41
C LEU A 91 12.17 -11.26 12.54
N ARG A 92 12.52 -11.89 11.42
CA ARG A 92 13.67 -12.75 11.30
C ARG A 92 14.79 -11.98 10.61
N TYR A 93 15.94 -11.89 11.29
CA TYR A 93 17.06 -11.12 10.79
C TYR A 93 18.39 -11.80 11.13
N ARG A 94 19.41 -11.41 10.42
CA ARG A 94 20.78 -11.82 10.67
C ARG A 94 21.58 -10.62 11.18
N ASP A 95 22.31 -10.83 12.28
CA ASP A 95 23.12 -9.78 12.86
C ASP A 95 24.48 -9.67 12.15
N LYS A 96 25.33 -8.74 12.59
CA LYS A 96 26.66 -8.52 12.01
C LYS A 96 27.59 -9.71 12.13
N GLN A 97 27.33 -10.58 13.09
CA GLN A 97 28.11 -11.79 13.33
C GLN A 97 27.58 -12.98 12.54
N GLY A 98 26.52 -12.80 11.76
CA GLY A 98 25.90 -13.84 10.96
C GLY A 98 24.91 -14.71 11.70
N THR A 99 24.57 -14.39 12.95
CA THR A 99 23.61 -15.14 13.76
C THR A 99 22.18 -14.75 13.40
N VAL A 100 21.32 -15.77 13.19
CA VAL A 100 19.91 -15.55 12.89
C VAL A 100 19.10 -15.43 14.16
N HIS A 101 18.28 -14.39 14.23
CA HIS A 101 17.37 -14.12 15.33
C HIS A 101 15.94 -13.99 14.82
N THR A 102 14.96 -14.39 15.65
CA THR A 102 13.55 -14.11 15.42
C THR A 102 13.03 -13.41 16.67
N ARG A 103 12.54 -12.19 16.50
CA ARG A 103 12.06 -11.38 17.63
C ARG A 103 10.73 -10.72 17.29
N GLN A 104 9.93 -10.49 18.33
CA GLN A 104 8.75 -9.65 18.19
C GLN A 104 9.17 -8.21 17.95
N MET A 105 8.49 -7.58 17.01
CA MET A 105 8.76 -6.20 16.63
C MET A 105 7.47 -5.42 16.45
N ARG A 106 7.62 -4.12 16.51
CA ARG A 106 6.56 -3.16 16.26
C ARG A 106 7.13 -1.99 15.46
N ALA A 107 6.32 -1.43 14.59
CA ALA A 107 6.64 -0.21 13.88
C ALA A 107 5.35 0.56 13.67
N PHE A 108 5.37 1.88 13.85
CA PHE A 108 4.14 2.64 13.70
C PHE A 108 4.41 4.09 13.32
N THR A 109 3.40 4.72 12.75
CA THR A 109 3.33 6.17 12.61
C THR A 109 1.90 6.63 12.83
N ASP A 110 1.73 7.75 13.50
CA ASP A 110 0.42 8.35 13.71
C ASP A 110 -0.09 9.07 12.47
N TYR A 111 0.80 9.41 11.54
CA TYR A 111 0.44 10.16 10.36
C TYR A 111 1.35 9.82 9.19
N ALA A 112 0.75 9.34 8.12
CA ALA A 112 1.39 9.15 6.82
C ALA A 112 0.49 9.77 5.76
N ASP A 113 1.03 10.72 5.00
CA ASP A 113 0.27 11.39 3.95
C ASP A 113 0.39 10.61 2.64
N PHE A 114 -0.68 9.92 2.26
CA PHE A 114 -0.77 9.19 1.00
C PHE A 114 -1.74 9.85 0.03
N SER A 115 -1.77 11.18 0.05
CA SER A 115 -2.66 11.95 -0.83
C SER A 115 -2.09 12.21 -2.22
N ALA A 116 -0.81 11.96 -2.44
CA ALA A 116 -0.20 12.16 -3.76
C ALA A 116 -0.76 11.18 -4.79
N LYS A 117 -0.90 11.64 -6.02
CA LYS A 117 -1.42 10.82 -7.10
C LYS A 117 -0.40 9.79 -7.54
N GLY A 118 -0.84 8.55 -7.67
CA GLY A 118 -0.08 7.43 -8.23
C GLY A 118 0.74 6.67 -7.21
N TYR A 119 1.66 7.32 -6.50
CA TYR A 119 2.59 6.61 -5.63
C TYR A 119 2.93 7.40 -4.38
N ASN A 120 2.96 6.70 -3.25
CA ASN A 120 3.38 7.23 -1.96
C ASN A 120 4.25 6.21 -1.25
N MET A 121 5.16 6.68 -0.40
CA MET A 121 6.02 5.82 0.40
C MET A 121 6.18 6.39 1.80
N THR A 122 6.26 5.51 2.78
CA THR A 122 6.65 5.89 4.14
C THR A 122 7.64 4.88 4.71
N THR A 123 8.51 5.33 5.59
CA THR A 123 9.47 4.49 6.29
C THR A 123 9.11 4.47 7.76
N LEU A 124 9.05 3.28 8.34
CA LEU A 124 8.74 3.08 9.75
C LEU A 124 9.94 2.45 10.45
N ASP A 125 10.32 3.00 11.61
CA ASP A 125 11.43 2.46 12.40
C ASP A 125 10.97 1.23 13.18
N ILE A 126 11.77 0.17 13.12
CA ILE A 126 11.51 -1.06 13.84
C ILE A 126 11.85 -0.87 15.31
N ILE A 127 10.93 -1.24 16.18
CA ILE A 127 11.09 -1.27 17.62
C ILE A 127 10.99 -2.73 18.06
N PHE A 128 12.04 -3.26 18.69
CA PHE A 128 11.99 -4.60 19.23
C PHE A 128 11.28 -4.58 20.58
N MET A 129 10.37 -5.54 20.74
CA MET A 129 9.66 -5.70 22.00
C MET A 129 10.50 -6.55 22.95
N GLU A 130 10.51 -6.16 24.23
CA GLU A 130 11.17 -6.95 25.27
C GLU A 130 10.41 -8.25 25.50
N GLN A 131 11.17 -9.33 25.62
CA GLN A 131 10.60 -10.65 25.91
C GLN A 131 10.54 -10.88 27.41
#